data_0e0e507638344b52d17ce4d3f6956f93
#
_entry.id   0e0e507638344b52d17ce4d3f6956f93
#
_cell.length_a   1.000
_cell.length_b   1.000
_cell.length_c   1.000
_cell.angle_alpha   90.00
_cell.angle_beta   90.00
_cell.angle_gamma   90.00
#
_symmetry.space_group_name_H-M   'P 1'
#
loop_
_entity.id
_entity.type
_entity.pdbx_description
1 polymer ?
#
loop_
_entity_poly.entity_id
_entity_poly.type
_entity_poly.pdbx_seq_one_letter_code
_entity_poly.pdbx_strand_id
1 'polypeptide(L)'
;MHQYMPSFHMEHCVFAAFLSKGSSFRDCGKPCEKHRVELIDQFENRHQIKPDHECRNTMYNAVSQSAARLYPELQKLGLRFVRLEALNERKDELISKIRGYQDLLAGRASVEEIVQKLSLVERYGLGEGAISREKEYKSRKK
;
A
#
# COMPACT_ATOMS: atom_id res chain seq x y z
N MET A 1 -1.09 3.93 9.91
CA MET A 1 -0.17 2.90 10.47
C MET A 1 0.37 1.99 9.38
N HIS A 2 -0.49 1.50 8.49
CA HIS A 2 -0.11 0.65 7.35
C HIS A 2 -0.92 1.05 6.12
N GLN A 3 -0.25 1.26 4.99
CA GLN A 3 -0.90 1.67 3.74
C GLN A 3 0.02 1.49 2.52
N TYR A 4 -0.59 1.39 1.35
CA TYR A 4 0.10 1.65 0.09
C TYR A 4 -0.02 3.13 -0.25
N MET A 5 1.11 3.82 -0.39
CA MET A 5 1.11 5.26 -0.70
C MET A 5 0.63 5.49 -2.14
N PRO A 6 -0.37 6.37 -2.34
CA PRO A 6 -0.69 6.85 -3.67
C PRO A 6 0.49 7.65 -4.22
N SER A 7 0.96 7.28 -5.40
CA SER A 7 2.13 7.89 -6.04
C SER A 7 1.76 8.83 -7.15
N PHE A 8 0.72 8.46 -7.90
CA PHE A 8 0.33 9.19 -9.08
C PHE A 8 -1.18 9.11 -9.30
N HIS A 9 -1.77 10.25 -9.65
CA HIS A 9 -3.19 10.37 -9.97
C HIS A 9 -3.36 10.74 -11.45
N MET A 10 -4.23 10.03 -12.15
CA MET A 10 -4.45 10.16 -13.59
C MET A 10 -5.92 10.49 -13.86
N GLU A 11 -6.17 11.55 -14.60
CA GLU A 11 -7.52 11.93 -15.04
C GLU A 11 -8.08 10.99 -16.13
N HIS A 12 -7.20 10.34 -16.91
CA HIS A 12 -7.61 9.40 -17.94
C HIS A 12 -7.68 7.98 -17.40
N CYS A 13 -8.71 7.24 -17.81
CA CYS A 13 -8.89 5.86 -17.39
C CYS A 13 -7.98 4.91 -18.18
N VAL A 14 -6.94 4.40 -17.49
CA VAL A 14 -6.00 3.42 -18.04
C VAL A 14 -6.72 2.13 -18.49
N PHE A 15 -7.73 1.70 -17.74
CA PHE A 15 -8.51 0.51 -18.09
C PHE A 15 -9.27 0.69 -19.41
N ALA A 16 -9.88 1.84 -19.61
CA ALA A 16 -10.55 2.14 -20.87
C ALA A 16 -9.55 2.21 -22.03
N ALA A 17 -8.43 2.87 -21.83
CA ALA A 17 -7.42 3.08 -22.86
C ALA A 17 -6.78 1.78 -23.38
N PHE A 18 -6.52 0.81 -22.49
CA PHE A 18 -5.80 -0.42 -22.86
C PHE A 18 -6.69 -1.67 -23.01
N LEU A 19 -7.85 -1.68 -22.37
CA LEU A 19 -8.71 -2.88 -22.30
C LEU A 19 -10.08 -2.68 -22.96
N SER A 20 -10.32 -1.55 -23.62
CA SER A 20 -11.59 -1.22 -24.22
C SER A 20 -11.39 -0.53 -25.58
N LYS A 21 -12.46 -0.52 -26.40
CA LYS A 21 -12.56 0.30 -27.60
C LYS A 21 -13.35 1.59 -27.33
N GLY A 22 -13.94 1.72 -26.14
CA GLY A 22 -14.68 2.88 -25.72
C GLY A 22 -13.78 3.98 -25.18
N SER A 23 -14.26 5.22 -25.22
CA SER A 23 -13.50 6.42 -24.81
C SER A 23 -13.98 6.99 -23.46
N SER A 24 -15.09 6.49 -22.91
CA SER A 24 -15.70 7.04 -21.71
C SER A 24 -16.37 5.93 -20.86
N PHE A 25 -16.80 6.28 -19.65
CA PHE A 25 -17.54 5.37 -18.76
C PHE A 25 -18.86 4.88 -19.34
N ARG A 26 -19.37 5.52 -20.41
CA ARG A 26 -20.64 5.16 -21.05
C ARG A 26 -20.48 4.03 -22.05
N ASP A 27 -19.32 3.87 -22.64
CA ASP A 27 -19.06 2.96 -23.76
C ASP A 27 -17.88 2.02 -23.56
N CYS A 28 -17.10 2.17 -22.48
CA CYS A 28 -15.91 1.34 -22.21
C CYS A 28 -16.22 -0.11 -21.79
N GLY A 29 -17.47 -0.44 -21.46
CA GLY A 29 -17.85 -1.79 -21.00
C GLY A 29 -17.28 -2.16 -19.62
N LYS A 30 -16.78 -1.19 -18.85
CA LYS A 30 -16.28 -1.30 -17.49
C LYS A 30 -15.25 -2.42 -17.27
N PRO A 31 -14.15 -2.45 -18.01
CA PRO A 31 -13.11 -3.49 -17.85
C PRO A 31 -12.48 -3.47 -16.45
N CYS A 32 -12.52 -2.35 -15.74
CA CYS A 32 -12.03 -2.19 -14.38
C CYS A 32 -12.77 -3.05 -13.32
N GLU A 33 -13.99 -3.47 -13.60
CA GLU A 33 -14.73 -4.39 -12.72
C GLU A 33 -14.24 -5.83 -12.84
N LYS A 34 -13.62 -6.19 -13.98
CA LYS A 34 -13.21 -7.57 -14.31
C LYS A 34 -11.69 -7.77 -14.28
N HIS A 35 -10.93 -6.72 -14.48
CA HIS A 35 -9.48 -6.79 -14.64
C HIS A 35 -8.76 -5.96 -13.57
N ARG A 36 -7.54 -6.38 -13.26
CA ARG A 36 -6.57 -5.61 -12.48
C ARG A 36 -5.48 -5.15 -13.41
N VAL A 37 -5.03 -3.92 -13.24
CA VAL A 37 -3.94 -3.32 -14.03
C VAL A 37 -2.83 -2.93 -13.07
N GLU A 38 -1.60 -3.24 -13.46
CA GLU A 38 -0.37 -2.88 -12.74
C GLU A 38 0.58 -2.20 -13.72
N LEU A 39 1.28 -1.18 -13.25
CA LEU A 39 2.42 -0.61 -13.94
C LEU A 39 3.67 -1.31 -13.44
N ILE A 40 4.52 -1.77 -14.36
CA ILE A 40 5.81 -2.38 -14.03
C ILE A 40 6.89 -1.32 -14.26
N ASP A 41 7.67 -1.03 -13.22
CA ASP A 41 8.79 -0.10 -13.31
C ASP A 41 10.06 -0.80 -13.84
N GLN A 42 11.14 -0.02 -14.03
CA GLN A 42 12.42 -0.52 -14.52
C GLN A 42 13.12 -1.53 -13.58
N PHE A 43 12.64 -1.65 -12.34
CA PHE A 43 13.13 -2.59 -11.32
C PHE A 43 12.20 -3.79 -11.14
N GLU A 44 11.26 -3.97 -12.06
CA GLU A 44 10.23 -5.03 -12.03
C GLU A 44 9.23 -4.96 -10.85
N ASN A 45 9.19 -3.83 -10.15
CA ASN A 45 8.15 -3.61 -9.15
C ASN A 45 6.80 -3.38 -9.83
N ARG A 46 5.75 -3.93 -9.26
CA ARG A 46 4.38 -3.85 -9.79
C ARG A 46 3.54 -2.89 -8.98
N HIS A 47 3.30 -1.75 -9.53
CA HIS A 47 2.49 -0.69 -8.96
C HIS A 47 1.03 -0.88 -9.34
N GLN A 48 0.18 -1.08 -8.35
CA GLN A 48 -1.24 -1.31 -8.60
C GLN A 48 -1.94 -0.02 -9.02
N ILE A 49 -2.84 -0.14 -10.00
CA ILE A 49 -3.68 0.97 -10.46
C ILE A 49 -5.12 0.69 -10.05
N LYS A 50 -5.77 1.65 -9.39
CA LYS A 50 -7.16 1.60 -8.99
C LYS A 50 -7.96 2.74 -9.64
N PRO A 51 -9.08 2.44 -10.25
CA PRO A 51 -10.03 3.45 -10.69
C PRO A 51 -10.89 3.90 -9.51
N ASP A 52 -11.28 5.15 -9.50
CA ASP A 52 -12.35 5.67 -8.66
C ASP A 52 -13.71 5.66 -9.41
N HIS A 53 -14.75 6.12 -8.74
CA HIS A 53 -16.11 6.17 -9.31
C HIS A 53 -16.26 7.20 -10.44
N GLU A 54 -15.33 8.16 -10.57
CA GLU A 54 -15.29 9.16 -11.64
C GLU A 54 -14.34 8.74 -12.77
N CYS A 55 -13.90 7.47 -12.78
CA CYS A 55 -12.99 6.90 -13.78
C CYS A 55 -11.58 7.49 -13.78
N ARG A 56 -11.21 8.27 -12.76
CA ARG A 56 -9.82 8.66 -12.54
C ARG A 56 -9.07 7.49 -11.95
N ASN A 57 -7.78 7.40 -12.22
CA ASN A 57 -6.99 6.28 -11.74
C ASN A 57 -5.89 6.75 -10.79
N THR A 58 -5.69 6.00 -9.73
CA THR A 58 -4.59 6.21 -8.79
C THR A 58 -3.63 5.03 -8.86
N MET A 59 -2.36 5.32 -9.10
CA MET A 59 -1.28 4.36 -8.99
C MET A 59 -0.74 4.37 -7.56
N TYR A 60 -0.54 3.19 -6.99
CA TYR A 60 0.00 3.01 -5.64
C TYR A 60 1.41 2.46 -5.69
N ASN A 61 2.24 2.82 -4.72
CA ASN A 61 3.57 2.24 -4.58
C ASN A 61 3.49 0.72 -4.46
N ALA A 62 4.46 0.03 -5.08
CA ALA A 62 4.54 -1.43 -5.01
C ALA A 62 4.83 -1.92 -3.58
N VAL A 63 5.62 -1.14 -2.82
CA VAL A 63 6.00 -1.43 -1.43
C VAL A 63 5.03 -0.73 -0.49
N SER A 64 4.42 -1.49 0.43
CA SER A 64 3.58 -0.93 1.48
C SER A 64 4.43 -0.19 2.52
N GLN A 65 3.89 0.88 3.08
CA GLN A 65 4.51 1.66 4.13
C GLN A 65 3.92 1.29 5.49
N SER A 66 4.79 1.05 6.47
CA SER A 66 4.39 0.74 7.84
C SER A 66 5.10 1.64 8.85
N ALA A 67 4.35 2.15 9.82
CA ALA A 67 4.87 2.87 10.98
C ALA A 67 4.99 1.96 12.23
N ALA A 68 5.03 0.63 12.06
CA ALA A 68 5.14 -0.30 13.19
C ALA A 68 6.40 -0.03 14.03
N ARG A 69 7.54 0.28 13.37
CA ARG A 69 8.81 0.59 14.07
C ARG A 69 8.75 1.87 14.91
N LEU A 70 7.89 2.82 14.54
CA LEU A 70 7.70 4.07 15.26
C LEU A 70 6.65 3.96 16.37
N TYR A 71 5.91 2.85 16.41
CA TYR A 71 4.79 2.70 17.34
C TYR A 71 5.16 2.93 18.82
N PRO A 72 6.30 2.43 19.35
CA PRO A 72 6.67 2.68 20.75
C PRO A 72 6.85 4.16 21.09
N GLU A 73 7.32 4.97 20.15
CA GLU A 73 7.46 6.41 20.32
C GLU A 73 6.12 7.13 20.23
N LEU A 74 5.31 6.74 19.24
CA LEU A 74 3.97 7.28 19.04
C LEU A 74 3.04 6.97 20.23
N GLN A 75 3.20 5.78 20.82
CA GLN A 75 2.45 5.37 22.01
C GLN A 75 2.79 6.28 23.21
N LYS A 76 4.08 6.61 23.43
CA LYS A 76 4.51 7.55 24.48
C LYS A 76 3.94 8.95 24.27
N LEU A 77 3.69 9.36 23.03
CA LEU A 77 3.04 10.61 22.67
C LEU A 77 1.50 10.58 22.79
N GLY A 78 0.93 9.46 23.26
CA GLY A 78 -0.51 9.33 23.50
C GLY A 78 -1.31 8.86 22.30
N LEU A 79 -0.69 8.26 21.27
CA LEU A 79 -1.42 7.68 20.15
C LEU A 79 -2.37 6.57 20.66
N ARG A 80 -3.68 6.70 20.36
CA ARG A 80 -4.71 5.75 20.78
C ARG A 80 -5.34 4.98 19.62
N PHE A 81 -5.33 5.55 18.43
CA PHE A 81 -5.98 4.97 17.26
C PHE A 81 -5.00 4.84 16.10
N VAL A 82 -5.10 3.76 15.39
CA VAL A 82 -4.31 3.50 14.18
C VAL A 82 -5.24 3.12 13.04
N ARG A 83 -4.91 3.56 11.83
CA ARG A 83 -5.60 3.18 10.61
C ARG A 83 -4.76 2.22 9.81
N LEU A 84 -5.37 1.15 9.33
CA LEU A 84 -4.82 0.22 8.37
C LEU A 84 -5.62 0.39 7.08
N GLU A 85 -4.94 0.60 5.98
CA GLU A 85 -5.56 0.71 4.66
C GLU A 85 -5.26 -0.57 3.87
N ALA A 86 -6.33 -1.19 3.38
CA ALA A 86 -6.26 -2.32 2.47
C ALA A 86 -6.37 -1.82 1.02
N LEU A 87 -5.65 -2.47 0.11
CA LEU A 87 -5.71 -2.14 -1.32
C LEU A 87 -6.28 -3.30 -2.13
N ASN A 88 -5.61 -4.45 -2.11
CA ASN A 88 -5.99 -5.64 -2.88
C ASN A 88 -5.69 -6.95 -2.12
N GLU A 89 -5.47 -6.87 -0.83
CA GLU A 89 -5.17 -8.03 -0.01
C GLU A 89 -6.31 -9.05 -0.05
N ARG A 90 -5.96 -10.31 -0.06
CA ARG A 90 -6.92 -11.37 0.16
C ARG A 90 -7.42 -11.33 1.60
N LYS A 91 -8.56 -11.96 1.83
CA LYS A 91 -9.20 -11.98 3.16
C LYS A 91 -8.28 -12.49 4.27
N ASP A 92 -7.56 -13.56 4.01
CA ASP A 92 -6.61 -14.17 4.96
C ASP A 92 -5.41 -13.26 5.25
N GLU A 93 -4.86 -12.61 4.23
CA GLU A 93 -3.79 -11.63 4.35
C GLU A 93 -4.22 -10.42 5.19
N LEU A 94 -5.41 -9.87 4.89
CA LEU A 94 -5.97 -8.74 5.65
C LEU A 94 -6.22 -9.10 7.11
N ILE A 95 -6.79 -10.27 7.39
CA ILE A 95 -7.02 -10.74 8.76
C ILE A 95 -5.69 -10.92 9.50
N SER A 96 -4.68 -11.52 8.85
CA SER A 96 -3.35 -11.68 9.43
C SER A 96 -2.72 -10.33 9.77
N LYS A 97 -2.85 -9.35 8.88
CA LYS A 97 -2.37 -7.97 9.07
C LYS A 97 -3.05 -7.30 10.27
N ILE A 98 -4.38 -7.35 10.32
CA ILE A 98 -5.17 -6.78 11.43
C ILE A 98 -4.75 -7.40 12.76
N ARG A 99 -4.69 -8.73 12.85
CA ARG A 99 -4.29 -9.44 14.08
C ARG A 99 -2.87 -9.07 14.51
N GLY A 100 -1.93 -8.98 13.55
CA GLY A 100 -0.58 -8.54 13.85
C GLY A 100 -0.54 -7.16 14.53
N TYR A 101 -1.24 -6.18 13.97
CA TYR A 101 -1.31 -4.86 14.59
C TYR A 101 -2.08 -4.85 15.92
N GLN A 102 -3.12 -5.66 16.08
CA GLN A 102 -3.81 -5.82 17.36
C GLN A 102 -2.88 -6.38 18.45
N ASP A 103 -2.02 -7.35 18.10
CA ASP A 103 -1.05 -7.93 19.02
C ASP A 103 0.03 -6.90 19.40
N LEU A 104 0.52 -6.11 18.44
CA LEU A 104 1.44 -5.00 18.70
C LEU A 104 0.82 -3.96 19.65
N LEU A 105 -0.41 -3.53 19.38
CA LEU A 105 -1.12 -2.53 20.18
C LEU A 105 -1.39 -3.00 21.60
N ALA A 106 -1.63 -4.29 21.77
CA ALA A 106 -1.88 -4.93 23.07
C ALA A 106 -0.60 -5.36 23.81
N GLY A 107 0.59 -5.12 23.23
CA GLY A 107 1.87 -5.53 23.81
C GLY A 107 2.09 -7.05 23.84
N ARG A 108 1.34 -7.81 23.05
CA ARG A 108 1.48 -9.27 22.95
C ARG A 108 2.55 -9.73 21.97
N ALA A 109 3.00 -8.84 21.10
CA ALA A 109 4.07 -9.09 20.16
C ALA A 109 5.02 -7.88 20.07
N SER A 110 6.30 -8.14 19.85
CA SER A 110 7.30 -7.11 19.63
C SER A 110 7.15 -6.46 18.25
N VAL A 111 7.79 -5.31 18.08
CA VAL A 111 7.85 -4.60 16.79
C VAL A 111 8.52 -5.48 15.73
N GLU A 112 9.61 -6.17 16.10
CA GLU A 112 10.40 -7.02 15.23
C GLU A 112 9.59 -8.21 14.71
N GLU A 113 8.85 -8.89 15.60
CA GLU A 113 7.96 -10.00 15.25
C GLU A 113 6.87 -9.55 14.27
N ILE A 114 6.26 -8.38 14.50
CA ILE A 114 5.24 -7.86 13.62
C ILE A 114 5.81 -7.44 12.27
N VAL A 115 6.94 -6.76 12.24
CA VAL A 115 7.61 -6.37 10.99
C VAL A 115 7.99 -7.61 10.17
N GLN A 116 8.54 -8.64 10.81
CA GLN A 116 8.86 -9.90 10.15
C GLN A 116 7.61 -10.59 9.59
N LYS A 117 6.55 -10.72 10.40
CA LYS A 117 5.28 -11.32 10.00
C LYS A 117 4.65 -10.58 8.82
N LEU A 118 4.61 -9.25 8.85
CA LEU A 118 4.06 -8.44 7.77
C LEU A 118 4.91 -8.52 6.50
N SER A 119 6.24 -8.55 6.61
CA SER A 119 7.14 -8.69 5.46
C SER A 119 6.96 -10.02 4.70
N LEU A 120 6.47 -11.07 5.37
CA LEU A 120 6.14 -12.34 4.73
C LEU A 120 4.83 -12.29 3.94
N VAL A 121 3.92 -11.38 4.31
CA VAL A 121 2.62 -11.21 3.65
C VAL A 121 2.72 -10.21 2.48
N GLU A 122 3.57 -9.20 2.63
CA GLU A 122 3.76 -8.17 1.62
C GLU A 122 4.72 -8.62 0.51
N ARG A 123 4.26 -8.57 -0.73
CA ARG A 123 4.99 -9.07 -1.91
C ARG A 123 6.41 -8.50 -2.06
N TYR A 124 6.60 -7.24 -1.73
CA TYR A 124 7.86 -6.51 -1.86
C TYR A 124 8.43 -6.08 -0.50
N GLY A 125 7.94 -6.69 0.59
CA GLY A 125 8.31 -6.32 1.95
C GLY A 125 7.67 -5.03 2.43
N LEU A 126 8.19 -4.50 3.53
CA LEU A 126 7.70 -3.27 4.17
C LEU A 126 8.71 -2.15 4.02
N GLY A 127 8.22 -0.97 3.61
CA GLY A 127 8.97 0.27 3.64
C GLY A 127 8.57 1.15 4.82
N GLU A 128 9.45 2.05 5.22
CA GLU A 128 9.14 3.13 6.16
C GLU A 128 8.74 4.42 5.42
N GLY A 129 9.00 4.47 4.11
CA GLY A 129 8.68 5.60 3.25
C GLY A 129 9.29 6.92 3.76
N ALA A 130 8.52 7.98 3.73
CA ALA A 130 8.94 9.29 4.22
C ALA A 130 9.10 9.38 5.76
N ILE A 131 8.74 8.32 6.49
CA ILE A 131 8.86 8.26 7.95
C ILE A 131 10.21 7.66 8.38
N SER A 132 11.03 7.17 7.43
CA SER A 132 12.36 6.63 7.74
C SER A 132 13.25 7.70 8.39
N ARG A 133 13.99 7.32 9.42
CA ARG A 133 14.88 8.23 10.13
C ARG A 133 16.06 8.63 9.24
N GLU A 134 16.56 9.86 9.36
CA GLU A 134 17.64 10.49 8.57
C GLU A 134 18.91 9.66 8.32
N LYS A 135 19.12 8.56 9.04
CA LYS A 135 20.32 7.71 8.87
C LYS A 135 20.41 7.03 7.51
N GLU A 136 19.30 6.74 6.84
CA GLU A 136 19.32 6.14 5.50
C GLU A 136 19.56 7.15 4.38
N TYR A 137 19.24 8.43 4.59
CA TYR A 137 19.46 9.45 3.57
C TYR A 137 20.95 9.75 3.31
N LYS A 138 21.81 9.59 4.31
CA LYS A 138 23.28 9.80 4.19
C LYS A 138 24.01 8.67 3.50
N SER A 139 23.47 7.44 3.50
CA SER A 139 24.11 6.28 2.85
C SER A 139 23.90 6.21 1.32
N ARG A 140 22.91 6.94 0.80
CA ARG A 140 22.60 6.98 -0.66
C ARG A 140 23.37 8.07 -1.43
N LYS A 141 24.21 8.85 -0.77
CA LYS A 141 25.02 9.93 -1.37
C LYS A 141 26.52 9.57 -1.51
N LYS A 142 26.87 8.29 -1.46
CA LYS A 142 28.25 7.84 -1.76
C LYS A 142 28.29 7.02 -3.04
#